data_596671e212361dc9151423c73802c146
#
_entry.id   596671e212361dc9151423c73802c146
#
_cell.length_a   1.000
_cell.length_b   1.000
_cell.length_c   1.000
_cell.angle_alpha   90.00
_cell.angle_beta   90.00
_cell.angle_gamma   90.00
#
_symmetry.space_group_name_H-M   'P 1'
#
loop_
_entity.id
_entity.type
_entity.pdbx_description
1 polymer ?
#
loop_
_entity_poly.entity_id
_entity_poly.type
_entity_poly.pdbx_seq_one_letter_code
_entity_poly.pdbx_strand_id
1 'polypeptide(L)'
;MCKWLKAAGHEATLCIAPEGQLHSINDEIKYFIEEEHKQNYDLSVQLHLNAFNGEAYGCEAYCYNANGLPEAQRISAKLGTVWHDRGAEERPGLYWTRKTKAKAVLVESFFCDNKDDYAKAKKLGMDAHGKLIAEGILGKTITIAPAQPKAKYYIQAGAYGSRLPVLHQKRS
;
A
#
# COMPACT_ATOMS: atom_id res chain seq x y z
N MET A 1 -5.57 -6.79 2.24
CA MET A 1 -5.90 -5.47 2.79
C MET A 1 -7.36 -5.09 2.60
N CYS A 2 -7.89 -4.88 1.37
CA CYS A 2 -9.29 -4.44 1.16
C CYS A 2 -10.33 -5.28 1.90
N LYS A 3 -10.18 -6.62 1.94
CA LYS A 3 -11.11 -7.47 2.70
C LYS A 3 -11.14 -7.14 4.19
N TRP A 4 -10.00 -6.75 4.78
CA TRP A 4 -9.91 -6.40 6.19
C TRP A 4 -10.53 -5.05 6.49
N LEU A 5 -10.36 -4.05 5.60
CA LEU A 5 -11.05 -2.77 5.70
C LEU A 5 -12.57 -2.96 5.59
N LYS A 6 -13.02 -3.79 4.63
CA LYS A 6 -14.45 -4.13 4.47
C LYS A 6 -15.00 -4.87 5.69
N ALA A 7 -14.24 -5.82 6.25
CA ALA A 7 -14.63 -6.52 7.48
C ALA A 7 -14.72 -5.58 8.70
N ALA A 8 -13.95 -4.50 8.71
CA ALA A 8 -14.02 -3.45 9.71
C ALA A 8 -15.14 -2.40 9.46
N GLY A 9 -15.99 -2.62 8.44
CA GLY A 9 -17.14 -1.78 8.14
C GLY A 9 -16.87 -0.62 7.17
N HIS A 10 -15.68 -0.54 6.57
CA HIS A 10 -15.32 0.52 5.62
C HIS A 10 -15.51 0.10 4.17
N GLU A 11 -15.67 1.07 3.28
CA GLU A 11 -15.60 0.85 1.85
C GLU A 11 -14.13 0.85 1.42
N ALA A 12 -13.75 -0.07 0.54
CA ALA A 12 -12.39 -0.14 -0.01
C ALA A 12 -12.44 -0.59 -1.46
N THR A 13 -11.86 0.22 -2.33
CA THR A 13 -11.71 -0.06 -3.77
C THR A 13 -10.29 -0.53 -4.03
N LEU A 14 -10.13 -1.66 -4.71
CA LEU A 14 -8.84 -2.11 -5.23
C LEU A 14 -8.74 -1.69 -6.69
N CYS A 15 -7.72 -0.90 -7.01
CA CYS A 15 -7.37 -0.57 -8.38
C CYS A 15 -6.10 -1.33 -8.78
N ILE A 16 -6.16 -2.02 -9.90
CA ILE A 16 -5.04 -2.74 -10.52
C ILE A 16 -4.93 -2.24 -11.95
N ALA A 17 -3.72 -1.96 -12.40
CA ALA A 17 -3.49 -1.57 -13.78
C ALA A 17 -3.96 -2.67 -14.74
N PRO A 18 -4.65 -2.32 -15.83
CA PRO A 18 -5.08 -3.30 -16.83
C PRO A 18 -3.85 -3.89 -17.54
N GLU A 19 -3.80 -5.21 -17.59
CA GLU A 19 -2.67 -5.93 -18.17
C GLU A 19 -2.54 -5.62 -19.68
N GLY A 20 -1.31 -5.30 -20.11
CA GLY A 20 -0.97 -5.06 -21.51
C GLY A 20 -1.51 -3.77 -22.15
N GLN A 21 -2.19 -2.91 -21.39
CA GLN A 21 -2.77 -1.66 -21.94
C GLN A 21 -1.94 -0.41 -21.62
N LEU A 22 -1.05 -0.48 -20.64
CA LEU A 22 -0.22 0.64 -20.22
C LEU A 22 1.23 0.37 -20.64
N HIS A 23 1.81 1.33 -21.37
CA HIS A 23 3.10 1.13 -22.03
C HIS A 23 4.27 1.79 -21.33
N SER A 24 3.99 2.58 -20.29
CA SER A 24 5.02 3.25 -19.50
C SER A 24 4.59 3.45 -18.04
N ILE A 25 5.56 3.68 -17.17
CA ILE A 25 5.32 4.08 -15.77
C ILE A 25 4.45 5.34 -15.69
N ASN A 26 4.66 6.29 -16.60
CA ASN A 26 3.88 7.51 -16.64
C ASN A 26 2.41 7.25 -17.00
N ASP A 27 2.12 6.30 -17.88
CA ASP A 27 0.75 5.92 -18.24
C ASP A 27 0.06 5.24 -17.06
N GLU A 28 0.78 4.38 -16.34
CA GLU A 28 0.27 3.74 -15.12
C GLU A 28 -0.05 4.78 -14.04
N ILE A 29 0.86 5.71 -13.78
CA ILE A 29 0.63 6.77 -12.78
C ILE A 29 -0.60 7.61 -13.16
N LYS A 30 -0.73 8.01 -14.40
CA LYS A 30 -1.90 8.76 -14.89
C LYS A 30 -3.18 7.97 -14.72
N TYR A 31 -3.18 6.70 -15.14
CA TYR A 31 -4.33 5.80 -15.00
C TYR A 31 -4.81 5.74 -13.54
N PHE A 32 -3.90 5.51 -12.60
CA PHE A 32 -4.26 5.42 -11.19
C PHE A 32 -4.76 6.74 -10.60
N ILE A 33 -4.25 7.88 -11.06
CA ILE A 33 -4.75 9.20 -10.67
C ILE A 33 -6.17 9.42 -11.23
N GLU A 34 -6.41 9.06 -12.48
CA GLU A 34 -7.72 9.19 -13.12
C GLU A 34 -8.76 8.29 -12.44
N GLU A 35 -8.39 7.05 -12.10
CA GLU A 35 -9.27 6.13 -11.36
C GLU A 35 -9.59 6.65 -9.96
N GLU A 36 -8.59 7.18 -9.24
CA GLU A 36 -8.78 7.78 -7.92
C GLU A 36 -9.70 9.00 -7.99
N HIS A 37 -9.59 9.80 -9.04
CA HIS A 37 -10.41 11.00 -9.22
C HIS A 37 -11.90 10.75 -9.52
N LYS A 38 -12.28 9.51 -9.86
CA LYS A 38 -13.69 9.15 -10.14
C LYS A 38 -14.58 9.20 -8.91
N GLN A 39 -14.01 9.12 -7.72
CA GLN A 39 -14.73 9.12 -6.45
C GLN A 39 -14.05 10.03 -5.43
N ASN A 40 -14.73 10.27 -4.32
CA ASN A 40 -14.14 10.94 -3.16
C ASN A 40 -13.72 9.87 -2.15
N TYR A 41 -12.42 9.76 -1.91
CA TYR A 41 -11.84 8.88 -0.91
C TYR A 41 -11.34 9.69 0.30
N ASP A 42 -11.36 9.08 1.49
CA ASP A 42 -10.77 9.66 2.70
C ASP A 42 -9.25 9.46 2.72
N LEU A 43 -8.79 8.35 2.13
CA LEU A 43 -7.37 7.99 2.03
C LEU A 43 -7.12 7.14 0.77
N SER A 44 -6.09 7.49 0.04
CA SER A 44 -5.56 6.70 -1.08
C SER A 44 -4.22 6.08 -0.66
N VAL A 45 -4.05 4.78 -0.91
CA VAL A 45 -2.84 4.04 -0.53
C VAL A 45 -2.25 3.33 -1.74
N GLN A 46 -1.00 3.64 -2.05
CA GLN A 46 -0.21 2.96 -3.07
C GLN A 46 0.69 1.92 -2.41
N LEU A 47 0.63 0.68 -2.88
CA LEU A 47 1.41 -0.42 -2.32
C LEU A 47 2.62 -0.72 -3.21
N HIS A 48 3.78 -0.68 -2.60
CA HIS A 48 5.06 -1.00 -3.21
C HIS A 48 5.85 -2.02 -2.39
N LEU A 49 6.83 -2.61 -3.04
CA LEU A 49 7.93 -3.35 -2.44
C LEU A 49 9.22 -2.64 -2.81
N ASN A 50 10.01 -2.33 -1.81
CA ASN A 50 11.30 -1.67 -2.01
C ASN A 50 12.34 -2.66 -2.59
N ALA A 51 13.37 -2.13 -3.25
CA ALA A 51 14.55 -2.86 -3.70
C ALA A 51 15.73 -1.89 -3.81
N PHE A 52 16.94 -2.34 -3.50
CA PHE A 52 18.12 -1.51 -3.63
C PHE A 52 19.38 -2.31 -4.00
N ASN A 53 20.02 -2.95 -3.05
CA ASN A 53 21.32 -3.63 -3.24
C ASN A 53 21.34 -5.06 -2.67
N GLY A 54 20.20 -5.60 -2.29
CA GLY A 54 20.06 -6.91 -1.65
C GLY A 54 20.41 -6.92 -0.15
N GLU A 55 20.98 -5.84 0.39
CA GLU A 55 21.38 -5.70 1.80
C GLU A 55 20.47 -4.75 2.58
N ALA A 56 19.92 -3.72 1.93
CA ALA A 56 18.94 -2.82 2.53
C ALA A 56 17.70 -3.60 2.98
N TYR A 57 17.09 -3.22 4.11
CA TYR A 57 15.99 -3.95 4.73
C TYR A 57 15.02 -3.02 5.47
N GLY A 58 13.84 -3.52 5.77
CA GLY A 58 12.81 -2.83 6.55
C GLY A 58 11.63 -2.35 5.73
N CYS A 59 10.75 -1.60 6.40
CA CYS A 59 9.54 -1.00 5.82
C CYS A 59 9.55 0.50 6.06
N GLU A 60 8.89 1.24 5.18
CA GLU A 60 8.77 2.70 5.27
C GLU A 60 7.50 3.18 4.57
N ALA A 61 7.07 4.40 4.84
CA ALA A 61 5.93 4.98 4.18
C ALA A 61 6.19 6.45 3.84
N TYR A 62 5.62 6.91 2.72
CA TYR A 62 5.79 8.27 2.23
C TYR A 62 4.44 8.94 2.02
N CYS A 63 4.38 10.24 2.31
CA CYS A 63 3.22 11.07 2.01
C CYS A 63 3.66 12.36 1.30
N TYR A 64 2.69 13.09 0.75
CA TYR A 64 2.98 14.36 0.08
C TYR A 64 3.36 15.46 1.06
N ASN A 65 2.63 15.55 2.19
CA ASN A 65 2.77 16.61 3.18
C ASN A 65 2.26 16.14 4.56
N ALA A 66 2.30 17.02 5.54
CA ALA A 66 1.91 16.77 6.93
C ALA A 66 0.50 16.18 7.11
N ASN A 67 -0.43 16.40 6.17
CA ASN A 67 -1.80 15.85 6.28
C ASN A 67 -1.84 14.33 6.14
N GLY A 68 -0.91 13.73 5.39
CA GLY A 68 -0.80 12.28 5.23
C GLY A 68 0.14 11.60 6.23
N LEU A 69 0.93 12.39 6.96
CA LEU A 69 1.99 11.87 7.82
C LEU A 69 1.48 10.97 8.97
N PRO A 70 0.38 11.29 9.66
CA PRO A 70 -0.14 10.42 10.71
C PRO A 70 -0.53 9.02 10.21
N GLU A 71 -1.14 8.91 9.03
CA GLU A 71 -1.48 7.64 8.40
C GLU A 71 -0.22 6.87 8.00
N ALA A 72 0.73 7.54 7.36
CA ALA A 72 2.02 6.95 6.97
C ALA A 72 2.78 6.39 8.18
N GLN A 73 2.85 7.15 9.28
CA GLN A 73 3.50 6.73 10.53
C GLN A 73 2.83 5.49 11.13
N ARG A 74 1.49 5.45 11.19
CA ARG A 74 0.77 4.28 11.72
C ARG A 74 0.98 3.05 10.88
N ILE A 75 0.99 3.20 9.55
CA ILE A 75 1.21 2.07 8.62
C ILE A 75 2.64 1.55 8.77
N SER A 76 3.65 2.41 8.76
CA SER A 76 5.06 2.02 8.94
C SER A 76 5.28 1.33 10.29
N ALA A 77 4.83 1.92 11.38
CA ALA A 77 4.94 1.32 12.71
C ALA A 77 4.24 -0.04 12.82
N LYS A 78 3.10 -0.23 12.12
CA LYS A 78 2.40 -1.52 12.12
C LYS A 78 3.16 -2.57 11.33
N LEU A 79 3.71 -2.24 10.19
CA LEU A 79 4.62 -3.09 9.41
C LEU A 79 5.92 -3.37 10.19
N GLY A 80 6.38 -2.41 10.97
CA GLY A 80 7.53 -2.49 11.87
C GLY A 80 7.43 -3.56 12.95
N THR A 81 6.24 -4.13 13.18
CA THR A 81 6.08 -5.32 14.04
C THR A 81 6.65 -6.59 13.43
N VAL A 82 6.94 -6.59 12.12
CA VAL A 82 7.51 -7.73 11.38
C VAL A 82 8.88 -7.39 10.78
N TRP A 83 8.98 -6.19 10.18
CA TRP A 83 10.21 -5.71 9.55
C TRP A 83 10.85 -4.61 10.39
N HIS A 84 12.04 -4.16 10.01
CA HIS A 84 12.63 -2.98 10.63
C HIS A 84 11.84 -1.73 10.21
N ASP A 85 11.30 -0.99 11.17
CA ASP A 85 10.59 0.25 10.92
C ASP A 85 11.60 1.37 10.59
N ARG A 86 11.60 1.83 9.35
CA ARG A 86 12.42 2.96 8.88
C ARG A 86 11.67 4.28 9.04
N GLY A 87 10.39 4.22 9.47
CA GLY A 87 9.57 5.38 9.72
C GLY A 87 8.76 5.87 8.52
N ALA A 88 8.28 7.09 8.64
CA ALA A 88 7.51 7.75 7.60
C ALA A 88 8.04 9.15 7.33
N GLU A 89 8.04 9.57 6.07
CA GLU A 89 8.57 10.85 5.61
C GLU A 89 7.62 11.58 4.66
N GLU A 90 7.70 12.91 4.69
CA GLU A 90 7.13 13.75 3.65
C GLU A 90 8.06 13.73 2.42
N ARG A 91 7.50 13.33 1.27
CA ARG A 91 8.19 13.34 -0.02
C ARG A 91 7.37 14.08 -1.09
N PRO A 92 7.42 15.42 -1.11
CA PRO A 92 6.62 16.23 -2.03
C PRO A 92 6.97 16.02 -3.51
N GLY A 93 8.12 15.37 -3.80
CA GLY A 93 8.54 14.99 -5.14
C GLY A 93 7.78 13.80 -5.74
N LEU A 94 7.10 12.98 -4.92
CA LEU A 94 6.34 11.84 -5.41
C LEU A 94 5.09 12.31 -6.14
N TYR A 95 5.07 12.05 -7.44
CA TYR A 95 4.04 12.60 -8.33
C TYR A 95 2.64 12.09 -7.98
N TRP A 96 2.49 10.78 -7.72
CA TRP A 96 1.20 10.18 -7.42
C TRP A 96 0.59 10.74 -6.13
N THR A 97 1.32 10.73 -5.01
CA THR A 97 0.83 11.25 -3.73
C THR A 97 0.47 12.74 -3.77
N ARG A 98 1.13 13.50 -4.66
CA ARG A 98 0.86 14.93 -4.88
C ARG A 98 -0.38 15.19 -5.71
N LYS A 99 -0.78 14.27 -6.60
CA LYS A 99 -1.84 14.49 -7.59
C LYS A 99 -3.16 13.83 -7.23
N THR A 100 -3.22 12.96 -6.24
CA THR A 100 -4.47 12.42 -5.72
C THR A 100 -5.31 13.52 -5.05
N LYS A 101 -6.63 13.38 -5.08
CA LYS A 101 -7.55 14.27 -4.36
C LYS A 101 -7.57 13.97 -2.86
N ALA A 102 -7.58 12.68 -2.52
CA ALA A 102 -7.53 12.24 -1.14
C ALA A 102 -6.14 12.46 -0.52
N LYS A 103 -6.05 12.40 0.80
CA LYS A 103 -4.77 12.14 1.46
C LYS A 103 -4.16 10.89 0.86
N ALA A 104 -2.85 10.90 0.61
CA ALA A 104 -2.20 9.77 -0.04
C ALA A 104 -0.96 9.31 0.72
N VAL A 105 -0.82 7.99 0.81
CA VAL A 105 0.34 7.32 1.39
C VAL A 105 0.86 6.27 0.41
N LEU A 106 2.17 6.34 0.12
CA LEU A 106 2.90 5.29 -0.57
C LEU A 106 3.57 4.42 0.49
N VAL A 107 3.35 3.12 0.42
CA VAL A 107 3.86 2.14 1.38
C VAL A 107 4.91 1.27 0.72
N GLU A 108 6.14 1.33 1.21
CA GLU A 108 7.22 0.40 0.90
C GLU A 108 7.23 -0.70 1.97
N SER A 109 6.55 -1.80 1.69
CA SER A 109 6.22 -2.81 2.69
C SER A 109 7.44 -3.55 3.24
N PHE A 110 8.42 -3.83 2.40
CA PHE A 110 9.69 -4.48 2.72
C PHE A 110 10.61 -4.48 1.49
N PHE A 111 11.90 -4.79 1.66
CA PHE A 111 12.84 -4.93 0.54
C PHE A 111 12.73 -6.33 -0.06
N CYS A 112 12.17 -6.42 -1.27
CA CYS A 112 11.92 -7.70 -1.94
C CYS A 112 13.19 -8.40 -2.44
N ASP A 113 14.29 -7.67 -2.60
CA ASP A 113 15.62 -8.19 -2.93
C ASP A 113 16.44 -8.59 -1.70
N ASN A 114 15.97 -8.29 -0.48
CA ASN A 114 16.59 -8.75 0.76
C ASN A 114 16.04 -10.13 1.17
N LYS A 115 16.93 -11.09 1.36
CA LYS A 115 16.56 -12.49 1.65
C LYS A 115 15.76 -12.66 2.94
N ASP A 116 16.14 -11.92 3.99
CA ASP A 116 15.50 -12.03 5.30
C ASP A 116 14.13 -11.35 5.31
N ASP A 117 14.01 -10.19 4.68
CA ASP A 117 12.73 -9.51 4.56
C ASP A 117 11.74 -10.33 3.72
N TYR A 118 12.21 -10.91 2.62
CA TYR A 118 11.40 -11.80 1.79
C TYR A 118 10.98 -13.07 2.55
N ALA A 119 11.89 -13.67 3.34
CA ALA A 119 11.56 -14.83 4.16
C ALA A 119 10.50 -14.51 5.23
N LYS A 120 10.57 -13.33 5.87
CA LYS A 120 9.54 -12.84 6.80
C LYS A 120 8.20 -12.68 6.10
N ALA A 121 8.19 -12.08 4.88
CA ALA A 121 6.97 -11.91 4.09
C ALA A 121 6.33 -13.25 3.73
N LYS A 122 7.12 -14.24 3.30
CA LYS A 122 6.63 -15.61 3.02
C LYS A 122 6.05 -16.28 4.26
N LYS A 123 6.71 -16.16 5.39
CA LYS A 123 6.26 -16.73 6.67
C LYS A 123 4.97 -16.07 7.15
N LEU A 124 4.85 -14.75 7.02
CA LEU A 124 3.67 -13.99 7.42
C LEU A 124 2.46 -14.33 6.55
N GLY A 125 2.67 -14.46 5.25
CA GLY A 125 1.63 -14.67 4.26
C GLY A 125 0.87 -13.40 3.88
N MET A 126 0.33 -13.39 2.66
CA MET A 126 -0.32 -12.22 2.04
C MET A 126 -1.51 -11.69 2.83
N ASP A 127 -2.25 -12.59 3.49
CA ASP A 127 -3.44 -12.20 4.23
C ASP A 127 -3.11 -11.43 5.51
N ALA A 128 -2.17 -11.95 6.31
CA ALA A 128 -1.72 -11.29 7.52
C ALA A 128 -0.97 -9.99 7.19
N HIS A 129 -0.18 -9.94 6.12
CA HIS A 129 0.44 -8.72 5.62
C HIS A 129 -0.61 -7.65 5.29
N GLY A 130 -1.63 -8.00 4.50
CA GLY A 130 -2.73 -7.09 4.18
C GLY A 130 -3.52 -6.63 5.42
N LYS A 131 -3.60 -7.47 6.47
CA LYS A 131 -4.20 -7.11 7.75
C LYS A 131 -3.37 -6.05 8.48
N LEU A 132 -2.05 -6.21 8.55
CA LEU A 132 -1.16 -5.23 9.18
C LEU A 132 -1.33 -3.84 8.56
N ILE A 133 -1.35 -3.75 7.22
CA ILE A 133 -1.56 -2.47 6.53
C ILE A 133 -2.93 -1.88 6.86
N ALA A 134 -4.00 -2.70 6.83
CA ALA A 134 -5.34 -2.25 7.17
C ALA A 134 -5.44 -1.75 8.62
N GLU A 135 -4.79 -2.42 9.56
CA GLU A 135 -4.71 -1.99 10.96
C GLU A 135 -3.93 -0.67 11.12
N GLY A 136 -2.85 -0.49 10.35
CA GLY A 136 -2.11 0.77 10.29
C GLY A 136 -2.96 1.92 9.75
N ILE A 137 -3.71 1.69 8.67
CA ILE A 137 -4.66 2.66 8.11
C ILE A 137 -5.68 3.08 9.18
N LEU A 138 -6.28 2.13 9.87
CA LEU A 138 -7.33 2.37 10.85
C LEU A 138 -6.80 2.86 12.22
N GLY A 139 -5.51 2.72 12.48
CA GLY A 139 -4.91 3.04 13.77
C GLY A 139 -5.40 2.15 14.92
N LYS A 140 -5.95 0.98 14.61
CA LYS A 140 -6.51 0.04 15.61
C LYS A 140 -6.42 -1.40 15.11
N THR A 141 -6.43 -2.33 16.05
CA THR A 141 -6.52 -3.77 15.73
C THR A 141 -7.91 -4.08 15.17
N ILE A 142 -7.94 -4.85 14.08
CA ILE A 142 -9.19 -5.30 13.48
C ILE A 142 -9.67 -6.53 14.23
N THR A 143 -10.70 -6.33 15.04
CA THR A 143 -11.53 -7.41 15.59
C THR A 143 -12.81 -7.50 14.77
N ILE A 144 -13.19 -8.69 14.36
CA ILE A 144 -14.44 -8.88 13.57
C ILE A 144 -15.62 -8.57 14.49
N ALA A 145 -16.19 -7.38 14.37
CA ALA A 145 -17.38 -6.93 15.10
C ALA A 145 -18.20 -5.93 14.27
N PRO A 146 -19.50 -5.71 14.56
CA PRO A 146 -20.47 -5.15 13.61
C PRO A 146 -20.25 -3.66 13.26
N ALA A 147 -20.90 -3.27 12.18
CA ALA A 147 -20.81 -2.04 11.40
C ALA A 147 -20.54 -0.71 12.16
N GLN A 148 -19.46 -0.05 11.80
CA GLN A 148 -19.14 1.35 12.12
C GLN A 148 -19.25 2.22 10.83
N PRO A 149 -19.32 3.56 10.93
CA PRO A 149 -19.45 4.44 9.77
C PRO A 149 -18.31 4.24 8.76
N LYS A 150 -18.67 4.27 7.47
CA LYS A 150 -17.86 3.80 6.36
C LYS A 150 -16.96 4.91 5.81
N ALA A 151 -15.66 4.86 6.08
CA ALA A 151 -14.67 5.61 5.30
C ALA A 151 -14.43 4.93 3.93
N LYS A 152 -14.04 5.72 2.93
CA LYS A 152 -13.72 5.22 1.58
C LYS A 152 -12.20 5.21 1.38
N TYR A 153 -11.65 4.04 1.04
CA TYR A 153 -10.24 3.85 0.78
C TYR A 153 -9.99 3.47 -0.67
N TYR A 154 -9.05 4.14 -1.29
CA TYR A 154 -8.50 3.76 -2.58
C TYR A 154 -7.16 3.10 -2.39
N ILE A 155 -6.99 1.91 -2.94
CA ILE A 155 -5.80 1.09 -2.81
C ILE A 155 -5.29 0.77 -4.20
N GLN A 156 -4.07 1.20 -4.47
CA GLN A 156 -3.35 0.86 -5.67
C GLN A 156 -2.33 -0.24 -5.37
N ALA A 157 -2.30 -1.25 -6.22
CA ALA A 157 -1.26 -2.26 -6.22
C ALA A 157 -0.57 -2.24 -7.60
N GLY A 158 0.73 -1.97 -7.61
CA GLY A 158 1.55 -1.97 -8.81
C GLY A 158 3.03 -2.03 -8.42
N ALA A 159 3.85 -2.66 -9.24
CA ALA A 159 5.29 -2.69 -9.08
C ALA A 159 5.93 -1.81 -10.16
N TYR A 160 6.66 -0.78 -9.75
CA TYR A 160 7.46 0.04 -10.65
C TYR A 160 8.91 -0.44 -10.59
N GLY A 161 9.47 -0.80 -11.74
CA GLY A 161 10.92 -0.85 -11.91
C GLY A 161 11.61 -2.22 -11.93
N SER A 162 10.93 -3.34 -11.81
CA SER A 162 11.50 -4.64 -12.20
C SER A 162 10.42 -5.59 -12.70
N ARG A 163 10.69 -6.24 -13.85
CA ARG A 163 9.88 -7.34 -14.32
C ARG A 163 10.09 -8.55 -13.40
N LEU A 164 9.35 -8.63 -12.30
CA LEU A 164 9.22 -9.90 -11.60
C LEU A 164 8.25 -10.77 -12.39
N PRO A 165 8.54 -12.06 -12.58
CA PRO A 165 7.63 -12.96 -13.27
C PRO A 165 6.30 -13.02 -12.52
N VAL A 166 5.22 -12.78 -13.27
CA VAL A 166 3.85 -12.94 -12.80
C VAL A 166 3.66 -14.38 -12.35
N LEU A 167 3.51 -14.61 -11.06
CA LEU A 167 3.06 -15.89 -10.54
C LEU A 167 1.61 -16.09 -10.97
N HIS A 168 1.41 -16.86 -12.03
CA HIS A 168 0.10 -17.31 -12.45
C HIS A 168 -0.56 -18.08 -11.30
N GLN A 169 -1.52 -17.47 -10.64
CA GLN A 169 -2.47 -18.22 -9.81
C GLN A 169 -3.36 -19.01 -10.76
N LYS A 170 -3.09 -20.32 -10.90
CA LYS A 170 -4.04 -21.25 -11.50
C LYS A 170 -5.32 -21.21 -10.64
N ARG A 171 -6.41 -20.77 -11.25
CA ARG A 171 -7.75 -21.01 -10.70
C ARG A 171 -8.00 -22.53 -10.75
N SER A 172 -8.18 -23.12 -9.61
CA SER A 172 -8.84 -24.43 -9.43
C SER A 172 -10.30 -24.19 -9.12
#